data_dffaa7db4863b8340e7bf36f353fe78a
#
_entry.id   dffaa7db4863b8340e7bf36f353fe78a
#
_cell.length_a   1.000
_cell.length_b   1.000
_cell.length_c   1.000
_cell.angle_alpha   90.00
_cell.angle_beta   90.00
_cell.angle_gamma   90.00
#
_symmetry.space_group_name_H-M   'P 1'
#
loop_
_entity.id
_entity.type
_entity.pdbx_description
1 polymer ?
#
loop_
_entity_poly.entity_id
_entity_poly.type
_entity_poly.pdbx_seq_one_letter_code
_entity_poly.pdbx_strand_id
1 'polypeptide(L)'
;VGSGNHDFEVVAWGAWAGLRFLAFAWLAVAGASDGFGATRPPVLVDLADLARAQPPEFAADALLRIADAPKLTDVAWKREILEDAFHLAAGAQQPFARRNWTGRPGSLFDKAYAQGLDACTLQSKAVEAMLAIDFKKARELFGEIPAPRIPRLTCDDAMVYDVSIFYATVGEVAARAFSAKEAAREEPFHLLRRYAADVTSPAQAAPIARMLVGASLKPAQFEMLVDSFAGGLAQLSGDDRSFSAAMGGDADAAIASLSAECAHRRINAQPLVEAWRMYLSRQLSGARCTDPAARGPQPAGQCESPQCQQLAAQFKGLIIGPNGFGLTPEQKAASEWGGGLRQYMAALADWTQDDDPAAYFQSKSHLYGVLFEVAPNGAERDLLLSTLLAWLQQNGYQRDHRAEWFYPVNRLIILAFADPVGMRATIQELRRSSDPVIALYAQLEQLLPRPMDVMIGLL
;
A
#
# COMPACT_ATOMS: atom_id res chain seq x y z
N VAL A 1 9.62 31.86 38.82
CA VAL A 1 8.57 31.36 39.66
C VAL A 1 7.32 31.29 38.79
N GLY A 2 6.89 30.07 38.36
CA GLY A 2 5.74 29.85 37.48
C GLY A 2 5.87 28.51 36.80
N SER A 3 5.60 27.42 37.54
CA SER A 3 5.54 26.06 37.02
C SER A 3 4.25 25.91 36.21
N GLY A 4 4.39 25.79 34.89
CA GLY A 4 3.31 25.38 33.98
C GLY A 4 3.47 23.91 33.66
N ASN A 5 2.65 23.05 34.30
CA ASN A 5 2.43 21.68 33.93
C ASN A 5 1.81 21.66 32.51
N HIS A 6 2.50 21.14 31.53
CA HIS A 6 1.91 20.69 30.28
C HIS A 6 1.71 19.19 30.40
N ASP A 7 0.49 18.82 30.73
CA ASP A 7 0.00 17.44 30.59
C ASP A 7 0.04 17.05 29.10
N PHE A 8 0.98 16.20 28.74
CA PHE A 8 0.99 15.50 27.47
C PHE A 8 -0.08 14.40 27.54
N GLU A 9 -1.23 14.64 26.93
CA GLU A 9 -2.17 13.57 26.60
C GLU A 9 -1.50 12.64 25.58
N VAL A 10 -1.04 11.51 26.10
CA VAL A 10 -0.65 10.34 25.30
C VAL A 10 -1.93 9.75 24.74
N VAL A 11 -2.27 10.11 23.51
CA VAL A 11 -3.31 9.44 22.75
C VAL A 11 -2.83 8.02 22.45
N ALA A 12 -3.33 7.08 23.23
CA ALA A 12 -3.09 5.66 23.08
C ALA A 12 -3.73 5.16 21.77
N TRP A 13 -2.92 5.00 20.73
CA TRP A 13 -3.23 4.22 19.53
C TRP A 13 -2.90 2.76 19.78
N GLY A 14 -3.65 2.15 20.64
CA GLY A 14 -3.53 0.75 20.96
C GLY A 14 -4.88 0.17 21.31
N ALA A 15 -5.61 -0.36 20.32
CA ALA A 15 -6.63 -1.40 20.52
C ALA A 15 -7.55 -1.54 19.30
N TRP A 16 -7.02 -2.06 18.18
CA TRP A 16 -7.86 -2.62 17.11
C TRP A 16 -7.35 -3.98 16.63
N ALA A 17 -6.97 -4.81 17.59
CA ALA A 17 -6.68 -6.23 17.35
C ALA A 17 -7.41 -7.05 18.41
N GLY A 18 -8.70 -7.20 18.28
CA GLY A 18 -9.45 -8.06 19.18
C GLY A 18 -10.92 -7.71 19.21
N LEU A 19 -11.69 -8.28 18.30
CA LEU A 19 -13.07 -8.73 18.48
C LEU A 19 -13.77 -8.92 17.13
N ARG A 20 -13.52 -10.06 16.48
CA ARG A 20 -14.45 -10.66 15.52
C ARG A 20 -14.39 -12.18 15.68
N PHE A 21 -14.71 -12.70 16.85
CA PHE A 21 -15.24 -14.04 17.02
C PHE A 21 -16.76 -13.92 17.07
N LEU A 22 -17.41 -13.90 15.91
CA LEU A 22 -18.81 -14.25 15.80
C LEU A 22 -18.88 -15.73 15.44
N ALA A 23 -19.30 -16.53 16.43
CA ALA A 23 -19.66 -17.92 16.29
C ALA A 23 -20.78 -18.05 15.25
N PHE A 24 -20.49 -18.55 14.05
CA PHE A 24 -21.49 -19.05 13.14
C PHE A 24 -21.89 -20.45 13.60
N ALA A 25 -23.05 -20.53 14.25
CA ALA A 25 -23.74 -21.78 14.50
C ALA A 25 -24.12 -22.40 13.14
N TRP A 26 -23.56 -23.54 12.83
CA TRP A 26 -23.98 -24.40 11.72
C TRP A 26 -25.35 -24.94 12.01
N LEU A 27 -26.39 -24.37 11.39
CA LEU A 27 -27.66 -25.03 11.19
C LEU A 27 -27.53 -25.89 9.91
N ALA A 28 -27.33 -27.18 10.10
CA ALA A 28 -27.43 -28.14 9.06
C ALA A 28 -28.92 -28.24 8.65
N VAL A 29 -29.32 -27.51 7.61
CA VAL A 29 -30.53 -27.75 6.87
C VAL A 29 -30.19 -28.70 5.72
N ALA A 30 -30.39 -29.98 5.94
CA ALA A 30 -30.49 -30.93 4.85
C ALA A 30 -31.81 -30.65 4.09
N GLY A 31 -31.68 -30.08 2.90
CA GLY A 31 -32.83 -29.77 2.05
C GLY A 31 -32.41 -29.49 0.61
N ALA A 32 -32.70 -30.44 -0.28
CA ALA A 32 -32.85 -30.34 -1.73
C ALA A 32 -31.72 -29.60 -2.47
N SER A 33 -30.79 -30.33 -3.02
CA SER A 33 -29.88 -29.91 -4.07
C SER A 33 -30.64 -29.70 -5.38
N ASP A 34 -31.32 -28.57 -5.50
CA ASP A 34 -31.59 -28.02 -6.83
C ASP A 34 -30.26 -27.50 -7.36
N GLY A 35 -29.80 -28.14 -8.44
CA GLY A 35 -28.54 -27.78 -9.10
C GLY A 35 -28.58 -26.39 -9.71
N PHE A 36 -28.41 -25.37 -8.86
CA PHE A 36 -27.98 -24.08 -9.33
C PHE A 36 -26.49 -24.22 -9.71
N GLY A 37 -26.29 -24.53 -11.00
CA GLY A 37 -24.94 -24.46 -11.57
C GLY A 37 -24.30 -23.12 -11.20
N ALA A 38 -23.10 -23.15 -10.62
CA ALA A 38 -22.36 -21.97 -10.28
C ALA A 38 -22.22 -21.09 -11.52
N THR A 39 -23.03 -20.03 -11.61
CA THR A 39 -23.10 -19.17 -12.80
C THR A 39 -22.05 -18.11 -12.68
N ARG A 40 -21.18 -18.03 -13.67
CA ARG A 40 -20.23 -16.92 -13.82
C ARG A 40 -21.00 -15.69 -14.31
N PRO A 41 -21.12 -14.61 -13.54
CA PRO A 41 -21.83 -13.41 -13.99
C PRO A 41 -21.14 -12.86 -15.26
N PRO A 42 -21.85 -12.71 -16.41
CA PRO A 42 -21.21 -12.27 -17.66
C PRO A 42 -20.43 -10.98 -17.53
N VAL A 43 -20.97 -10.02 -16.78
CA VAL A 43 -20.31 -8.74 -16.52
C VAL A 43 -18.96 -8.87 -15.80
N LEU A 44 -18.81 -9.87 -14.93
CA LEU A 44 -17.52 -10.13 -14.26
C LEU A 44 -16.55 -10.88 -15.17
N VAL A 45 -17.06 -11.70 -16.11
CA VAL A 45 -16.23 -12.35 -17.13
C VAL A 45 -15.64 -11.30 -18.06
N ASP A 46 -16.48 -10.43 -18.62
CA ASP A 46 -16.02 -9.34 -19.50
C ASP A 46 -15.00 -8.43 -18.79
N LEU A 47 -15.23 -8.15 -17.50
CA LEU A 47 -14.34 -7.33 -16.69
C LEU A 47 -12.99 -8.03 -16.42
N ALA A 48 -13.00 -9.33 -16.19
CA ALA A 48 -11.78 -10.13 -16.00
C ALA A 48 -10.96 -10.19 -17.28
N ASP A 49 -11.61 -10.33 -18.45
CA ASP A 49 -10.92 -10.33 -19.74
C ASP A 49 -10.31 -8.96 -20.06
N LEU A 50 -11.04 -7.89 -19.76
CA LEU A 50 -10.52 -6.52 -19.86
C LEU A 50 -9.32 -6.30 -18.92
N ALA A 51 -9.38 -6.83 -17.69
CA ALA A 51 -8.30 -6.75 -16.72
C ALA A 51 -7.04 -7.47 -17.21
N ARG A 52 -7.16 -8.70 -17.73
CA ARG A 52 -6.03 -9.49 -18.24
C ARG A 52 -5.26 -8.80 -19.37
N ALA A 53 -5.93 -7.92 -20.12
CA ALA A 53 -5.31 -7.16 -21.20
C ALA A 53 -4.49 -5.94 -20.74
N GLN A 54 -4.50 -5.62 -19.44
CA GLN A 54 -3.79 -4.47 -18.89
C GLN A 54 -2.35 -4.80 -18.50
N PRO A 55 -1.50 -3.77 -18.23
CA PRO A 55 -0.20 -4.00 -17.62
C PRO A 55 -0.28 -4.84 -16.33
N PRO A 56 0.73 -5.66 -16.05
CA PRO A 56 0.69 -6.71 -15.04
C PRO A 56 0.17 -6.29 -13.67
N GLU A 57 0.61 -5.15 -13.14
CA GLU A 57 0.22 -4.64 -11.84
C GLU A 57 -1.27 -4.26 -11.78
N PHE A 58 -1.79 -3.64 -12.83
CA PHE A 58 -3.21 -3.26 -12.92
C PHE A 58 -4.10 -4.48 -13.18
N ALA A 59 -3.61 -5.40 -14.02
CA ALA A 59 -4.30 -6.66 -14.27
C ALA A 59 -4.46 -7.46 -12.98
N ALA A 60 -3.37 -7.63 -12.21
CA ALA A 60 -3.39 -8.38 -10.96
C ALA A 60 -4.30 -7.74 -9.91
N ASP A 61 -4.20 -6.42 -9.68
CA ASP A 61 -5.07 -5.71 -8.73
C ASP A 61 -6.55 -5.81 -9.11
N ALA A 62 -6.86 -5.62 -10.39
CA ALA A 62 -8.22 -5.73 -10.89
C ALA A 62 -8.79 -7.15 -10.70
N LEU A 63 -8.02 -8.18 -11.01
CA LEU A 63 -8.43 -9.58 -10.83
C LEU A 63 -8.61 -9.94 -9.35
N LEU A 64 -7.76 -9.44 -8.45
CA LEU A 64 -7.95 -9.60 -7.01
C LEU A 64 -9.27 -8.99 -6.54
N ARG A 65 -9.61 -7.79 -7.00
CA ARG A 65 -10.90 -7.15 -6.70
C ARG A 65 -12.09 -7.94 -7.26
N ILE A 66 -11.98 -8.49 -8.47
CA ILE A 66 -13.00 -9.34 -9.06
C ILE A 66 -13.16 -10.63 -8.26
N ALA A 67 -12.06 -11.26 -7.83
CA ALA A 67 -12.09 -12.45 -6.99
C ALA A 67 -12.76 -12.21 -5.63
N ASP A 68 -12.70 -11.01 -5.10
CA ASP A 68 -13.37 -10.63 -3.84
C ASP A 68 -14.84 -10.22 -4.02
N ALA A 69 -15.35 -10.23 -5.26
CA ALA A 69 -16.72 -9.82 -5.54
C ALA A 69 -17.75 -10.71 -4.83
N PRO A 70 -18.71 -10.12 -4.05
CA PRO A 70 -19.72 -10.92 -3.32
C PRO A 70 -20.60 -11.80 -4.22
N LYS A 71 -20.74 -11.44 -5.49
CA LYS A 71 -21.52 -12.18 -6.49
C LYS A 71 -20.77 -13.33 -7.13
N LEU A 72 -19.46 -13.46 -6.88
CA LEU A 72 -18.64 -14.53 -7.41
C LEU A 72 -18.73 -15.76 -6.50
N THR A 73 -19.65 -16.66 -6.82
CA THR A 73 -19.90 -17.90 -6.06
C THR A 73 -19.24 -19.13 -6.67
N ASP A 74 -18.78 -19.07 -7.92
CA ASP A 74 -18.00 -20.14 -8.56
C ASP A 74 -16.59 -20.19 -7.99
N VAL A 75 -16.38 -21.12 -7.05
CA VAL A 75 -15.10 -21.32 -6.37
C VAL A 75 -13.99 -21.75 -7.34
N ALA A 76 -14.32 -22.53 -8.37
CA ALA A 76 -13.35 -22.98 -9.36
C ALA A 76 -12.85 -21.78 -10.19
N TRP A 77 -13.76 -20.92 -10.62
CA TRP A 77 -13.39 -19.71 -11.34
C TRP A 77 -12.69 -18.69 -10.44
N LYS A 78 -13.09 -18.56 -9.19
CA LYS A 78 -12.38 -17.73 -8.22
C LYS A 78 -10.92 -18.16 -8.07
N ARG A 79 -10.68 -19.47 -8.00
CA ARG A 79 -9.32 -20.02 -7.97
C ARG A 79 -8.53 -19.64 -9.23
N GLU A 80 -9.12 -19.85 -10.42
CA GLU A 80 -8.51 -19.47 -11.71
C GLU A 80 -8.10 -17.99 -11.74
N ILE A 81 -9.01 -17.08 -11.35
CA ILE A 81 -8.75 -15.65 -11.29
C ILE A 81 -7.60 -15.32 -10.33
N LEU A 82 -7.56 -15.96 -9.16
CA LEU A 82 -6.48 -15.72 -8.19
C LEU A 82 -5.12 -16.25 -8.67
N GLU A 83 -5.10 -17.38 -9.39
CA GLU A 83 -3.88 -17.89 -10.03
C GLU A 83 -3.40 -16.94 -11.14
N ASP A 84 -4.31 -16.45 -11.98
CA ASP A 84 -3.99 -15.45 -13.00
C ASP A 84 -3.43 -14.16 -12.36
N ALA A 85 -4.09 -13.65 -11.32
CA ALA A 85 -3.63 -12.47 -10.59
C ALA A 85 -2.23 -12.66 -10.02
N PHE A 86 -1.97 -13.82 -9.42
CA PHE A 86 -0.66 -14.17 -8.85
C PHE A 86 0.44 -14.18 -9.91
N HIS A 87 0.21 -14.84 -11.04
CA HIS A 87 1.22 -14.94 -12.09
C HIS A 87 1.44 -13.63 -12.82
N LEU A 88 0.38 -12.86 -13.06
CA LEU A 88 0.49 -11.52 -13.63
C LEU A 88 1.26 -10.58 -12.69
N ALA A 89 1.00 -10.64 -11.39
CA ALA A 89 1.70 -9.84 -10.38
C ALA A 89 3.22 -9.98 -10.43
N ALA A 90 3.73 -11.17 -10.79
CA ALA A 90 5.17 -11.40 -10.95
C ALA A 90 5.83 -10.48 -12.00
N GLY A 91 5.04 -9.98 -12.97
CA GLY A 91 5.48 -9.03 -13.99
C GLY A 91 5.32 -7.56 -13.60
N ALA A 92 4.88 -7.25 -12.37
CA ALA A 92 4.73 -5.87 -11.93
C ALA A 92 6.07 -5.13 -11.93
N GLN A 93 6.02 -3.85 -12.26
CA GLN A 93 7.20 -3.01 -12.43
C GLN A 93 8.04 -2.86 -11.16
N GLN A 94 7.38 -2.74 -10.01
CA GLN A 94 8.03 -2.63 -8.71
C GLN A 94 8.07 -4.00 -8.05
N PRO A 95 9.24 -4.45 -7.57
CA PRO A 95 9.33 -5.75 -6.89
C PRO A 95 8.75 -5.74 -5.48
N PHE A 96 8.88 -4.61 -4.77
CA PHE A 96 8.45 -4.42 -3.39
C PHE A 96 7.77 -3.07 -3.21
N ALA A 97 6.88 -2.98 -2.24
CA ALA A 97 6.35 -1.71 -1.77
C ALA A 97 7.47 -0.78 -1.30
N ARG A 98 7.23 0.52 -1.40
CA ARG A 98 8.16 1.55 -0.91
C ARG A 98 7.42 2.49 0.03
N ARG A 99 8.14 3.06 0.98
CA ARG A 99 7.64 4.08 1.89
C ARG A 99 8.71 5.12 2.19
N ASN A 100 8.29 6.29 2.64
CA ASN A 100 9.21 7.29 3.13
C ASN A 100 9.98 6.73 4.34
N TRP A 101 11.27 6.99 4.41
CA TRP A 101 12.12 6.55 5.51
C TRP A 101 11.72 7.13 6.89
N THR A 102 11.04 8.29 6.92
CA THR A 102 10.54 8.89 8.17
C THR A 102 9.30 8.19 8.73
N GLY A 103 8.67 7.31 7.97
CA GLY A 103 7.39 6.70 8.33
C GLY A 103 6.22 7.70 8.38
N ARG A 104 6.43 8.96 8.00
CA ARG A 104 5.38 9.97 7.94
C ARG A 104 4.84 10.03 6.51
N PRO A 105 3.58 9.64 6.29
CA PRO A 105 2.95 9.84 4.99
C PRO A 105 2.89 11.34 4.70
N GLY A 106 3.37 11.76 3.56
CA GLY A 106 3.40 13.19 3.24
C GLY A 106 3.76 13.54 1.82
N SER A 107 4.51 12.71 1.12
CA SER A 107 4.82 12.96 -0.28
C SER A 107 3.80 12.29 -1.20
N LEU A 108 3.62 12.84 -2.40
CA LEU A 108 2.79 12.21 -3.44
C LEU A 108 3.36 10.85 -3.84
N PHE A 109 4.67 10.66 -3.74
CA PHE A 109 5.32 9.38 -3.97
C PHE A 109 4.95 8.34 -2.92
N ASP A 110 4.91 8.70 -1.63
CA ASP A 110 4.45 7.77 -0.59
C ASP A 110 3.05 7.27 -0.88
N LYS A 111 2.15 8.18 -1.27
CA LYS A 111 0.77 7.84 -1.63
C LYS A 111 0.71 6.98 -2.89
N ALA A 112 1.55 7.24 -3.88
CA ALA A 112 1.62 6.45 -5.11
C ALA A 112 2.06 5.01 -4.83
N TYR A 113 3.09 4.83 -4.01
CA TYR A 113 3.59 3.50 -3.66
C TYR A 113 2.76 2.78 -2.60
N ALA A 114 2.00 3.50 -1.77
CA ALA A 114 1.06 2.92 -0.80
C ALA A 114 -0.14 2.21 -1.45
N GLN A 115 -0.37 2.39 -2.77
CA GLN A 115 -1.43 1.68 -3.50
C GLN A 115 -1.22 0.16 -3.56
N GLY A 116 0.01 -0.32 -3.28
CA GLY A 116 0.33 -1.75 -3.22
C GLY A 116 0.25 -2.45 -4.58
N LEU A 117 0.74 -1.77 -5.63
CA LEU A 117 0.81 -2.28 -7.01
C LEU A 117 2.16 -2.96 -7.31
N ASP A 118 2.93 -3.27 -6.30
CA ASP A 118 4.18 -4.02 -6.42
C ASP A 118 3.95 -5.54 -6.43
N ALA A 119 4.90 -6.28 -7.03
CA ALA A 119 4.81 -7.72 -7.19
C ALA A 119 4.60 -8.44 -5.85
N CYS A 120 5.39 -8.10 -4.84
CA CYS A 120 5.34 -8.74 -3.54
C CYS A 120 3.98 -8.57 -2.87
N THR A 121 3.42 -7.36 -2.89
CA THR A 121 2.10 -7.07 -2.32
C THR A 121 0.98 -7.80 -3.06
N LEU A 122 0.98 -7.75 -4.38
CA LEU A 122 -0.07 -8.37 -5.18
C LEU A 122 -0.04 -9.90 -5.08
N GLN A 123 1.14 -10.52 -5.16
CA GLN A 123 1.30 -11.97 -4.98
C GLN A 123 0.89 -12.41 -3.57
N SER A 124 1.28 -11.67 -2.53
CA SER A 124 0.90 -11.94 -1.15
C SER A 124 -0.62 -11.89 -0.96
N LYS A 125 -1.28 -10.86 -1.48
CA LYS A 125 -2.76 -10.76 -1.48
C LYS A 125 -3.43 -11.94 -2.19
N ALA A 126 -2.90 -12.37 -3.34
CA ALA A 126 -3.41 -13.53 -4.06
C ALA A 126 -3.30 -14.82 -3.23
N VAL A 127 -2.17 -15.04 -2.56
CA VAL A 127 -1.97 -16.17 -1.65
C VAL A 127 -2.93 -16.11 -0.46
N GLU A 128 -3.09 -14.97 0.17
CA GLU A 128 -4.01 -14.78 1.31
C GLU A 128 -5.47 -15.06 0.90
N ALA A 129 -5.90 -14.56 -0.26
CA ALA A 129 -7.22 -14.86 -0.79
C ALA A 129 -7.38 -16.35 -1.12
N MET A 130 -6.34 -17.00 -1.65
CA MET A 130 -6.33 -18.43 -1.95
C MET A 130 -6.39 -19.30 -0.69
N LEU A 131 -5.80 -18.87 0.44
CA LEU A 131 -5.89 -19.57 1.73
C LEU A 131 -7.33 -19.79 2.20
N ALA A 132 -8.24 -18.90 1.81
CA ALA A 132 -9.66 -19.02 2.18
C ALA A 132 -10.41 -20.11 1.41
N ILE A 133 -9.90 -20.55 0.25
CA ILE A 133 -10.59 -21.48 -0.66
C ILE A 133 -9.82 -22.76 -0.93
N ASP A 134 -8.49 -22.69 -1.02
CA ASP A 134 -7.62 -23.83 -1.25
C ASP A 134 -6.25 -23.62 -0.59
N PHE A 135 -6.11 -24.08 0.64
CA PHE A 135 -4.89 -23.90 1.43
C PHE A 135 -3.66 -24.61 0.83
N LYS A 136 -3.86 -25.72 0.08
CA LYS A 136 -2.75 -26.42 -0.59
C LYS A 136 -2.22 -25.59 -1.75
N LYS A 137 -3.13 -25.08 -2.58
CA LYS A 137 -2.79 -24.22 -3.71
C LYS A 137 -2.16 -22.90 -3.23
N ALA A 138 -2.69 -22.33 -2.15
CA ALA A 138 -2.08 -21.14 -1.54
C ALA A 138 -0.62 -21.37 -1.15
N ARG A 139 -0.31 -22.53 -0.54
CA ARG A 139 1.07 -22.91 -0.19
C ARG A 139 1.94 -23.15 -1.42
N GLU A 140 1.40 -23.76 -2.48
CA GLU A 140 2.11 -23.92 -3.75
C GLU A 140 2.49 -22.57 -4.33
N LEU A 141 1.52 -21.65 -4.50
CA LEU A 141 1.75 -20.30 -4.99
C LEU A 141 2.75 -19.53 -4.12
N PHE A 142 2.60 -19.61 -2.79
CA PHE A 142 3.56 -19.00 -1.88
C PHE A 142 4.99 -19.52 -2.09
N GLY A 143 5.14 -20.80 -2.40
CA GLY A 143 6.43 -21.42 -2.71
C GLY A 143 7.10 -20.88 -3.97
N GLU A 144 6.33 -20.26 -4.88
CA GLU A 144 6.82 -19.62 -6.09
C GLU A 144 7.31 -18.18 -5.85
N ILE A 145 6.89 -17.53 -4.75
CA ILE A 145 7.39 -16.19 -4.40
C ILE A 145 8.86 -16.32 -3.96
N PRO A 146 9.79 -15.64 -4.66
CA PRO A 146 11.19 -15.65 -4.25
C PRO A 146 11.36 -14.97 -2.88
N ALA A 147 12.26 -15.48 -2.04
CA ALA A 147 12.61 -14.79 -0.80
C ALA A 147 13.06 -13.34 -1.09
N PRO A 148 12.63 -12.33 -0.32
CA PRO A 148 12.94 -10.95 -0.61
C PRO A 148 14.45 -10.69 -0.59
N ARG A 149 15.01 -10.39 -1.75
CA ARG A 149 16.38 -9.91 -1.94
C ARG A 149 16.34 -8.40 -2.04
N ILE A 150 16.36 -7.74 -0.90
CA ILE A 150 16.22 -6.30 -0.80
C ILE A 150 17.55 -5.64 -1.20
N PRO A 151 17.56 -4.79 -2.25
CA PRO A 151 18.75 -4.04 -2.61
C PRO A 151 19.21 -3.15 -1.45
N ARG A 152 20.52 -3.05 -1.28
CA ARG A 152 21.10 -2.10 -0.34
C ARG A 152 20.81 -0.68 -0.83
N LEU A 153 20.30 0.14 0.07
CA LEU A 153 19.98 1.53 -0.20
C LEU A 153 21.08 2.45 0.30
N THR A 154 21.34 3.52 -0.45
CA THR A 154 22.29 4.57 -0.14
C THR A 154 21.60 5.80 0.47
N CYS A 155 22.36 6.83 0.85
CA CYS A 155 21.81 8.09 1.34
C CYS A 155 21.03 8.88 0.29
N ASP A 156 21.27 8.61 -0.99
CA ASP A 156 20.59 9.26 -2.10
C ASP A 156 19.18 8.69 -2.35
N ASP A 157 18.88 7.51 -1.78
CA ASP A 157 17.56 6.92 -1.92
C ASP A 157 16.53 7.64 -1.02
N ALA A 158 15.53 8.23 -1.64
CA ALA A 158 14.47 8.97 -0.95
C ALA A 158 13.49 8.06 -0.21
N MET A 159 13.35 6.80 -0.63
CA MET A 159 12.39 5.85 -0.10
C MET A 159 13.06 4.52 0.27
N VAL A 160 12.49 3.84 1.25
CA VAL A 160 12.92 2.50 1.68
C VAL A 160 11.90 1.45 1.26
N TYR A 161 12.37 0.20 1.09
CA TYR A 161 11.49 -0.91 0.78
C TYR A 161 10.68 -1.34 2.00
N ASP A 162 9.44 -1.77 1.75
CA ASP A 162 8.55 -2.39 2.73
C ASP A 162 8.20 -3.82 2.28
N VAL A 163 8.55 -4.77 3.12
CA VAL A 163 8.28 -6.21 2.90
C VAL A 163 7.39 -6.80 3.99
N SER A 164 6.69 -5.95 4.72
CA SER A 164 5.84 -6.35 5.85
C SER A 164 4.78 -7.35 5.42
N ILE A 165 4.17 -7.15 4.26
CA ILE A 165 3.11 -8.04 3.76
C ILE A 165 3.65 -9.45 3.46
N PHE A 166 4.86 -9.57 2.93
CA PHE A 166 5.47 -10.87 2.67
C PHE A 166 5.60 -11.70 3.94
N TYR A 167 6.16 -11.10 5.01
CA TYR A 167 6.35 -11.81 6.28
C TYR A 167 5.02 -12.06 7.02
N ALA A 168 4.03 -11.18 6.86
CA ALA A 168 2.67 -11.45 7.33
C ALA A 168 2.09 -12.68 6.61
N THR A 169 2.25 -12.76 5.28
CA THR A 169 1.80 -13.91 4.49
C THR A 169 2.56 -15.21 4.85
N VAL A 170 3.88 -15.14 5.15
CA VAL A 170 4.61 -16.30 5.72
C VAL A 170 3.93 -16.82 6.98
N GLY A 171 3.57 -15.91 7.91
CA GLY A 171 2.87 -16.24 9.15
C GLY A 171 1.50 -16.88 8.90
N GLU A 172 0.70 -16.31 8.01
CA GLU A 172 -0.63 -16.84 7.63
C GLU A 172 -0.53 -18.22 6.96
N VAL A 173 0.41 -18.42 6.05
CA VAL A 173 0.67 -19.72 5.42
C VAL A 173 1.10 -20.76 6.47
N ALA A 174 2.00 -20.38 7.38
CA ALA A 174 2.43 -21.28 8.46
C ALA A 174 1.27 -21.66 9.38
N ALA A 175 0.37 -20.75 9.66
CA ALA A 175 -0.78 -20.98 10.56
C ALA A 175 -1.91 -21.79 9.91
N ARG A 176 -2.15 -21.65 8.58
CA ARG A 176 -3.38 -22.11 7.94
C ARG A 176 -3.20 -23.08 6.78
N ALA A 177 -2.00 -23.19 6.20
CA ALA A 177 -1.80 -23.95 4.97
C ALA A 177 -1.31 -25.38 5.19
N PHE A 178 -1.26 -25.87 6.42
CA PHE A 178 -0.78 -27.20 6.75
C PHE A 178 -1.86 -28.05 7.42
N SER A 179 -1.96 -29.32 6.98
CA SER A 179 -2.80 -30.31 7.64
C SER A 179 -2.26 -30.70 9.02
N ALA A 180 -3.10 -31.27 9.86
CA ALA A 180 -2.66 -31.79 11.17
C ALA A 180 -1.50 -32.79 11.08
N LYS A 181 -1.44 -33.59 10.00
CA LYS A 181 -0.34 -34.55 9.75
C LYS A 181 0.97 -33.83 9.41
N GLU A 182 0.92 -32.77 8.64
CA GLU A 182 2.08 -31.94 8.29
C GLU A 182 2.55 -31.13 9.50
N ALA A 183 1.61 -30.57 10.27
CA ALA A 183 1.91 -29.88 11.52
C ALA A 183 2.60 -30.82 12.56
N ALA A 184 2.17 -32.09 12.62
CA ALA A 184 2.84 -33.09 13.45
C ALA A 184 4.28 -33.40 13.00
N ARG A 185 4.61 -33.14 11.73
CA ARG A 185 5.97 -33.23 11.16
C ARG A 185 6.75 -31.93 11.26
N GLU A 186 6.21 -30.94 11.97
CA GLU A 186 6.82 -29.64 12.20
C GLU A 186 7.05 -28.81 10.92
N GLU A 187 6.32 -29.10 9.83
CA GLU A 187 6.49 -28.38 8.57
C GLU A 187 6.23 -26.85 8.68
N PRO A 188 5.22 -26.37 9.45
CA PRO A 188 5.06 -24.93 9.70
C PRO A 188 6.30 -24.30 10.37
N PHE A 189 6.91 -24.99 11.32
CA PHE A 189 8.13 -24.53 11.98
C PHE A 189 9.30 -24.44 10.99
N HIS A 190 9.46 -25.44 10.11
CA HIS A 190 10.52 -25.40 9.10
C HIS A 190 10.34 -24.26 8.11
N LEU A 191 9.08 -23.94 7.74
CA LEU A 191 8.77 -22.78 6.91
C LEU A 191 9.21 -21.49 7.61
N LEU A 192 8.75 -21.25 8.83
CA LEU A 192 9.11 -20.06 9.61
C LEU A 192 10.62 -19.94 9.82
N ARG A 193 11.29 -21.04 10.13
CA ARG A 193 12.74 -21.08 10.34
C ARG A 193 13.53 -20.62 9.13
N ARG A 194 13.10 -21.02 7.93
CA ARG A 194 13.74 -20.60 6.68
C ARG A 194 13.79 -19.08 6.55
N TYR A 195 12.70 -18.40 6.90
CA TYR A 195 12.59 -16.95 6.75
C TYR A 195 13.08 -16.17 7.98
N ALA A 196 13.02 -16.74 9.17
CA ALA A 196 13.57 -16.12 10.38
C ALA A 196 15.09 -15.98 10.36
N ALA A 197 15.79 -16.91 9.70
CA ALA A 197 17.25 -16.90 9.58
C ALA A 197 17.79 -16.02 8.44
N ASP A 198 16.96 -15.72 7.42
CA ASP A 198 17.38 -14.99 6.20
C ASP A 198 17.19 -13.46 6.36
N VAL A 199 17.93 -12.89 7.31
CA VAL A 199 17.91 -11.42 7.55
C VAL A 199 19.06 -10.78 6.79
N THR A 200 18.78 -10.17 5.66
CA THR A 200 19.79 -9.57 4.76
C THR A 200 19.72 -8.06 4.67
N SER A 201 18.63 -7.44 5.16
CA SER A 201 18.41 -6.00 5.18
C SER A 201 17.72 -5.54 6.45
N PRO A 202 18.02 -4.33 6.96
CA PRO A 202 17.27 -3.70 8.06
C PRO A 202 15.76 -3.62 7.84
N ALA A 203 15.31 -3.53 6.59
CA ALA A 203 13.89 -3.51 6.23
C ALA A 203 13.11 -4.78 6.65
N GLN A 204 13.81 -5.89 6.89
CA GLN A 204 13.23 -7.17 7.31
C GLN A 204 13.07 -7.30 8.84
N ALA A 205 13.79 -6.50 9.63
CA ALA A 205 13.87 -6.67 11.08
C ALA A 205 12.51 -6.62 11.78
N ALA A 206 11.74 -5.55 11.57
CA ALA A 206 10.41 -5.41 12.14
C ALA A 206 9.39 -6.43 11.60
N PRO A 207 9.30 -6.67 10.28
CA PRO A 207 8.40 -7.68 9.72
C PRO A 207 8.65 -9.09 10.27
N ILE A 208 9.91 -9.54 10.36
CA ILE A 208 10.25 -10.87 10.91
C ILE A 208 9.88 -10.94 12.40
N ALA A 209 10.22 -9.92 13.19
CA ALA A 209 9.87 -9.90 14.60
C ALA A 209 8.35 -10.03 14.81
N ARG A 210 7.54 -9.32 14.03
CA ARG A 210 6.06 -9.41 14.07
C ARG A 210 5.56 -10.80 13.64
N MET A 211 6.12 -11.37 12.59
CA MET A 211 5.81 -12.74 12.15
C MET A 211 6.03 -13.74 13.29
N LEU A 212 7.16 -13.62 14.02
CA LEU A 212 7.49 -14.50 15.12
C LEU A 212 6.51 -14.33 16.30
N VAL A 213 6.15 -13.11 16.65
CA VAL A 213 5.14 -12.84 17.72
C VAL A 213 3.82 -13.56 17.43
N GLY A 214 3.38 -13.58 16.18
CA GLY A 214 2.14 -14.26 15.76
C GLY A 214 2.25 -15.79 15.65
N ALA A 215 3.44 -16.38 15.79
CA ALA A 215 3.66 -17.81 15.53
C ALA A 215 3.13 -18.72 16.66
N SER A 216 2.23 -19.65 16.31
CA SER A 216 1.72 -20.68 17.22
C SER A 216 2.64 -21.90 17.25
N LEU A 217 3.69 -21.86 18.08
CA LEU A 217 4.73 -22.88 18.17
C LEU A 217 4.95 -23.37 19.60
N LYS A 218 5.55 -24.55 19.75
CA LYS A 218 6.05 -25.03 21.04
C LYS A 218 7.18 -24.13 21.54
N PRO A 219 7.36 -23.96 22.87
CA PRO A 219 8.38 -23.06 23.41
C PRO A 219 9.79 -23.30 22.84
N ALA A 220 10.26 -24.54 22.74
CA ALA A 220 11.57 -24.86 22.21
C ALA A 220 11.74 -24.51 20.71
N GLN A 221 10.67 -24.66 19.90
CA GLN A 221 10.69 -24.27 18.50
C GLN A 221 10.75 -22.75 18.37
N PHE A 222 9.96 -22.05 19.19
CA PHE A 222 9.94 -20.60 19.21
C PHE A 222 11.31 -20.04 19.61
N GLU A 223 11.95 -20.60 20.65
CA GLU A 223 13.31 -20.23 21.08
C GLU A 223 14.31 -20.37 19.93
N MET A 224 14.31 -21.49 19.21
CA MET A 224 15.17 -21.69 18.05
C MET A 224 14.95 -20.64 16.94
N LEU A 225 13.73 -20.19 16.74
CA LEU A 225 13.45 -19.14 15.75
C LEU A 225 13.96 -17.78 16.21
N VAL A 226 13.78 -17.45 17.49
CA VAL A 226 14.28 -16.20 18.08
C VAL A 226 15.81 -16.17 18.02
N ASP A 227 16.48 -17.27 18.33
CA ASP A 227 17.95 -17.38 18.24
C ASP A 227 18.44 -17.24 16.79
N SER A 228 17.73 -17.86 15.84
CA SER A 228 18.05 -17.74 14.40
C SER A 228 17.92 -16.30 13.92
N PHE A 229 16.85 -15.62 14.32
CA PHE A 229 16.62 -14.22 14.00
C PHE A 229 17.66 -13.31 14.66
N ALA A 230 17.97 -13.51 15.93
CA ALA A 230 19.02 -12.78 16.64
C ALA A 230 20.38 -12.93 15.96
N GLY A 231 20.72 -14.15 15.52
CA GLY A 231 21.93 -14.41 14.74
C GLY A 231 21.97 -13.62 13.43
N GLY A 232 20.87 -13.56 12.70
CA GLY A 232 20.72 -12.76 11.47
C GLY A 232 20.91 -11.27 11.74
N LEU A 233 20.24 -10.70 12.76
CA LEU A 233 20.40 -9.30 13.16
C LEU A 233 21.86 -8.97 13.50
N ALA A 234 22.52 -9.86 14.23
CA ALA A 234 23.91 -9.67 14.61
C ALA A 234 24.89 -9.65 13.43
N GLN A 235 24.50 -10.15 12.26
CA GLN A 235 25.32 -10.19 11.05
C GLN A 235 25.04 -9.04 10.08
N LEU A 236 23.94 -8.29 10.24
CA LEU A 236 23.61 -7.17 9.36
C LEU A 236 24.74 -6.14 9.31
N SER A 237 25.14 -5.80 8.08
CA SER A 237 26.15 -4.74 7.87
C SER A 237 25.58 -3.37 8.24
N GLY A 238 26.46 -2.42 8.63
CA GLY A 238 26.12 -1.01 8.69
C GLY A 238 25.92 -0.40 7.30
N ASP A 239 25.54 0.87 7.23
CA ASP A 239 25.48 1.70 6.02
C ASP A 239 24.34 1.37 5.03
N ASP A 240 23.20 0.86 5.48
CA ASP A 240 22.00 0.71 4.66
C ASP A 240 20.96 1.78 5.05
N ARG A 241 20.45 2.55 4.06
CA ARG A 241 19.40 3.55 4.25
C ARG A 241 18.14 2.97 4.92
N SER A 242 17.83 1.70 4.69
CA SER A 242 16.69 1.02 5.30
C SER A 242 16.71 1.05 6.83
N PHE A 243 17.89 1.25 7.45
CA PHE A 243 17.99 1.46 8.89
C PHE A 243 17.22 2.69 9.37
N SER A 244 17.14 3.74 8.58
CA SER A 244 16.40 4.96 8.93
C SER A 244 14.91 4.68 9.17
N ALA A 245 14.32 3.74 8.45
CA ALA A 245 12.94 3.28 8.67
C ALA A 245 12.81 2.49 9.98
N ALA A 246 13.84 1.71 10.33
CA ALA A 246 13.88 0.98 11.60
C ALA A 246 13.91 1.95 12.81
N MET A 247 14.65 3.05 12.69
CA MET A 247 14.72 4.09 13.74
C MET A 247 13.43 4.89 13.91
N GLY A 248 12.49 4.81 12.97
CA GLY A 248 11.17 5.44 13.06
C GLY A 248 10.22 4.83 14.12
N GLY A 249 10.71 3.95 14.98
CA GLY A 249 9.95 3.31 16.07
C GLY A 249 9.38 1.94 15.74
N ASP A 250 9.34 1.56 14.48
CA ASP A 250 8.73 0.30 14.02
C ASP A 250 9.50 -0.93 14.47
N ALA A 251 10.83 -0.91 14.35
CA ALA A 251 11.67 -2.05 14.71
C ALA A 251 11.83 -2.17 16.24
N ASP A 252 11.99 -1.04 16.95
CA ASP A 252 12.05 -1.04 18.41
C ASP A 252 10.79 -1.64 19.02
N ALA A 253 9.61 -1.21 18.56
CA ALA A 253 8.33 -1.72 19.01
C ALA A 253 8.17 -3.22 18.71
N ALA A 254 8.58 -3.66 17.52
CA ALA A 254 8.51 -5.07 17.13
C ALA A 254 9.46 -5.96 17.96
N ILE A 255 10.70 -5.51 18.20
CA ILE A 255 11.67 -6.23 19.05
C ILE A 255 11.21 -6.25 20.50
N ALA A 256 10.67 -5.15 21.03
CA ALA A 256 10.11 -5.12 22.37
C ALA A 256 8.94 -6.11 22.51
N SER A 257 8.04 -6.16 21.52
CA SER A 257 6.92 -7.11 21.49
C SER A 257 7.42 -8.57 21.46
N LEU A 258 8.44 -8.85 20.64
CA LEU A 258 9.04 -10.18 20.57
C LEU A 258 9.73 -10.57 21.89
N SER A 259 10.42 -9.65 22.55
CA SER A 259 11.02 -9.84 23.87
C SER A 259 9.96 -10.12 24.93
N ALA A 260 8.84 -9.40 24.90
CA ALA A 260 7.70 -9.62 25.79
C ALA A 260 7.07 -11.02 25.59
N GLU A 261 6.97 -11.47 24.32
CA GLU A 261 6.46 -12.80 23.99
C GLU A 261 7.42 -13.92 24.47
N CYS A 262 8.74 -13.68 24.38
CA CYS A 262 9.72 -14.59 25.00
C CYS A 262 9.48 -14.73 26.51
N ALA A 263 9.30 -13.61 27.21
CA ALA A 263 9.02 -13.62 28.65
C ALA A 263 7.70 -14.34 28.98
N HIS A 264 6.65 -14.11 28.19
CA HIS A 264 5.36 -14.80 28.33
C HIS A 264 5.51 -16.32 28.20
N ARG A 265 6.34 -16.78 27.26
CA ARG A 265 6.63 -18.21 27.05
C ARG A 265 7.73 -18.76 27.98
N ARG A 266 8.28 -17.95 28.89
CA ARG A 266 9.38 -18.28 29.81
C ARG A 266 10.68 -18.66 29.06
N ILE A 267 10.96 -17.98 27.98
CA ILE A 267 12.17 -18.14 27.16
C ILE A 267 13.12 -16.99 27.47
N ASN A 268 14.42 -17.24 27.45
CA ASN A 268 15.43 -16.22 27.67
C ASN A 268 15.52 -15.28 26.45
N ALA A 269 15.13 -14.03 26.64
CA ALA A 269 15.21 -12.99 25.59
C ALA A 269 16.58 -12.30 25.50
N GLN A 270 17.54 -12.63 26.41
CA GLN A 270 18.83 -11.93 26.45
C GLN A 270 19.61 -12.00 25.12
N PRO A 271 19.69 -13.13 24.41
CA PRO A 271 20.38 -13.20 23.11
C PRO A 271 19.78 -12.24 22.08
N LEU A 272 18.45 -12.11 22.02
CA LEU A 272 17.75 -11.15 21.15
C LEU A 272 18.09 -9.70 21.50
N VAL A 273 18.07 -9.36 22.79
CA VAL A 273 18.37 -8.00 23.26
C VAL A 273 19.83 -7.63 22.97
N GLU A 274 20.76 -8.56 23.15
CA GLU A 274 22.18 -8.36 22.84
C GLU A 274 22.41 -8.20 21.33
N ALA A 275 21.79 -9.03 20.51
CA ALA A 275 21.83 -8.92 19.06
C ALA A 275 21.27 -7.56 18.57
N TRP A 276 20.17 -7.12 19.15
CA TRP A 276 19.59 -5.81 18.85
C TRP A 276 20.52 -4.64 19.23
N ARG A 277 21.13 -4.69 20.41
CA ARG A 277 22.13 -3.70 20.83
C ARG A 277 23.34 -3.66 19.90
N MET A 278 23.84 -4.84 19.50
CA MET A 278 24.95 -4.91 18.56
C MET A 278 24.56 -4.35 17.18
N TYR A 279 23.37 -4.67 16.70
CA TYR A 279 22.81 -4.13 15.47
C TYR A 279 22.74 -2.61 15.55
N LEU A 280 22.13 -2.03 16.59
CA LEU A 280 22.04 -0.59 16.79
C LEU A 280 23.43 0.07 16.86
N SER A 281 24.36 -0.52 17.61
CA SER A 281 25.72 0.00 17.74
C SER A 281 26.43 0.10 16.39
N ARG A 282 26.36 -0.95 15.56
CA ARG A 282 26.93 -0.94 14.21
C ARG A 282 26.26 0.08 13.32
N GLN A 283 24.93 0.10 13.36
CA GLN A 283 24.16 1.03 12.56
C GLN A 283 24.45 2.49 12.97
N LEU A 284 24.66 2.80 14.22
CA LEU A 284 24.92 4.15 14.73
C LEU A 284 26.39 4.57 14.64
N SER A 285 27.35 3.68 14.48
CA SER A 285 28.78 3.98 14.43
C SER A 285 29.32 4.32 13.04
N GLY A 286 28.60 3.98 11.96
CA GLY A 286 29.04 4.22 10.58
C GLY A 286 28.74 5.66 10.09
N ALA A 287 29.25 6.01 8.92
CA ALA A 287 28.82 7.19 8.18
C ALA A 287 27.31 7.09 7.90
N ARG A 288 26.56 8.14 8.24
CA ARG A 288 25.11 8.08 8.19
C ARG A 288 24.53 9.13 7.27
N CYS A 289 23.35 8.81 6.78
CA CYS A 289 22.48 9.78 6.17
C CYS A 289 21.96 10.83 7.19
N THR A 290 22.76 11.16 8.18
CA THR A 290 22.48 12.16 9.21
C THR A 290 23.05 13.53 8.85
N ASP A 291 24.03 13.57 7.96
CA ASP A 291 24.54 14.83 7.42
C ASP A 291 23.43 15.49 6.59
N PRO A 292 23.05 16.75 6.90
CA PRO A 292 22.13 17.50 6.05
C PRO A 292 22.61 17.63 4.61
N ALA A 293 23.92 17.62 4.35
CA ALA A 293 24.51 17.64 3.02
C ALA A 293 24.44 16.27 2.32
N ALA A 294 24.35 15.17 3.09
CA ALA A 294 24.15 13.81 2.59
C ALA A 294 22.67 13.40 2.49
N ARG A 295 21.76 14.32 2.74
CA ARG A 295 20.36 14.08 2.44
C ARG A 295 20.22 14.05 0.93
N GLY A 296 20.01 12.87 0.39
CA GLY A 296 19.58 12.71 -1.01
C GLY A 296 18.38 13.60 -1.32
N PRO A 297 18.04 13.76 -2.59
CA PRO A 297 16.96 14.63 -3.01
C PRO A 297 15.73 14.31 -2.16
N GLN A 298 15.16 15.36 -1.56
CA GLN A 298 13.92 15.22 -0.80
C GLN A 298 12.90 14.58 -1.73
N PRO A 299 12.06 13.62 -1.27
CA PRO A 299 11.06 13.03 -2.12
C PRO A 299 10.29 14.17 -2.79
N ALA A 300 10.29 14.18 -4.12
CA ALA A 300 9.57 15.15 -4.89
C ALA A 300 8.11 15.15 -4.42
N GLY A 301 7.65 16.24 -3.97
CA GLY A 301 6.34 16.45 -3.33
C GLY A 301 6.26 17.87 -2.78
N GLN A 302 7.42 18.55 -2.75
CA GLN A 302 7.48 19.97 -2.51
C GLN A 302 7.77 20.65 -3.85
N CYS A 303 7.02 21.70 -4.11
CA CYS A 303 7.15 22.58 -5.24
C CYS A 303 8.53 23.27 -5.21
N GLU A 304 9.56 22.63 -5.73
CA GLU A 304 10.95 23.10 -5.64
C GLU A 304 11.33 23.99 -6.81
N SER A 305 10.71 23.78 -8.00
CA SER A 305 11.00 24.61 -9.14
C SER A 305 10.44 26.04 -8.96
N PRO A 306 11.12 27.06 -9.48
CA PRO A 306 10.64 28.44 -9.44
C PRO A 306 9.22 28.59 -10.03
N GLN A 307 8.91 27.85 -11.10
CA GLN A 307 7.58 27.86 -11.71
C GLN A 307 6.53 27.27 -10.80
N CYS A 308 6.85 26.14 -10.17
CA CYS A 308 5.95 25.50 -9.20
C CYS A 308 5.73 26.41 -7.98
N GLN A 309 6.79 27.04 -7.45
CA GLN A 309 6.68 27.98 -6.34
C GLN A 309 5.84 29.22 -6.72
N GLN A 310 5.99 29.72 -7.94
CA GLN A 310 5.18 30.83 -8.45
C GLN A 310 3.71 30.43 -8.56
N LEU A 311 3.41 29.25 -9.12
CA LEU A 311 2.05 28.70 -9.19
C LEU A 311 1.49 28.49 -7.79
N ALA A 312 2.24 27.86 -6.89
CA ALA A 312 1.80 27.65 -5.51
C ALA A 312 1.54 28.98 -4.78
N ALA A 313 2.32 30.02 -5.05
CA ALA A 313 2.07 31.36 -4.51
C ALA A 313 0.78 31.99 -5.09
N GLN A 314 0.54 31.82 -6.38
CA GLN A 314 -0.71 32.27 -7.04
C GLN A 314 -1.92 31.51 -6.50
N PHE A 315 -1.76 30.22 -6.21
CA PHE A 315 -2.82 29.34 -5.67
C PHE A 315 -2.95 29.40 -4.15
N LYS A 316 -2.02 30.04 -3.44
CA LYS A 316 -1.93 30.02 -1.97
C LYS A 316 -3.25 30.40 -1.26
N GLY A 317 -3.99 31.33 -1.81
CA GLY A 317 -5.30 31.72 -1.28
C GLY A 317 -6.42 30.70 -1.55
N LEU A 318 -6.20 29.78 -2.50
CA LEU A 318 -7.21 28.82 -2.98
C LEU A 318 -6.95 27.40 -2.47
N ILE A 319 -5.69 27.04 -2.21
CA ILE A 319 -5.25 25.67 -1.97
C ILE A 319 -4.82 25.42 -0.53
N ILE A 320 -4.41 26.46 0.19
CA ILE A 320 -3.90 26.35 1.55
C ILE A 320 -4.77 27.17 2.50
N GLY A 321 -5.83 26.55 3.00
CA GLY A 321 -6.51 27.06 4.20
C GLY A 321 -5.65 26.84 5.45
N PRO A 322 -5.98 27.44 6.59
CA PRO A 322 -5.24 27.33 7.85
C PRO A 322 -5.10 25.88 8.37
N ASN A 323 -5.90 24.95 7.85
CA ASN A 323 -5.91 23.54 8.25
C ASN A 323 -5.34 22.59 7.17
N GLY A 324 -4.54 23.08 6.22
CA GLY A 324 -4.01 22.29 5.13
C GLY A 324 -4.85 22.35 3.85
N PHE A 325 -4.66 21.40 2.95
CA PHE A 325 -5.37 21.34 1.67
C PHE A 325 -6.88 21.07 1.90
N GLY A 326 -7.69 22.06 1.61
CA GLY A 326 -9.12 21.98 1.67
C GLY A 326 -9.74 23.36 1.92
N LEU A 327 -10.74 23.73 1.08
CA LEU A 327 -11.50 24.94 1.32
C LEU A 327 -12.65 24.63 2.27
N THR A 328 -12.97 25.58 3.14
CA THR A 328 -14.20 25.50 3.93
C THR A 328 -15.44 25.56 3.02
N PRO A 329 -16.60 25.04 3.46
CA PRO A 329 -17.84 25.16 2.70
C PRO A 329 -18.16 26.61 2.29
N GLU A 330 -17.84 27.59 3.14
CA GLU A 330 -18.03 29.02 2.88
C GLU A 330 -17.10 29.53 1.77
N GLN A 331 -15.84 29.09 1.78
CA GLN A 331 -14.88 29.39 0.71
C GLN A 331 -15.31 28.75 -0.61
N LYS A 332 -15.90 27.54 -0.57
CA LYS A 332 -16.46 26.88 -1.77
C LYS A 332 -17.68 27.61 -2.32
N ALA A 333 -18.46 28.26 -1.48
CA ALA A 333 -19.67 29.01 -1.86
C ALA A 333 -19.37 30.42 -2.36
N ALA A 334 -18.18 30.96 -2.17
CA ALA A 334 -17.81 32.29 -2.59
C ALA A 334 -17.83 32.42 -4.14
N SER A 335 -18.64 33.33 -4.66
CA SER A 335 -18.95 33.46 -6.08
C SER A 335 -17.80 33.94 -7.00
N GLU A 336 -16.63 34.21 -6.44
CA GLU A 336 -15.45 34.68 -7.20
C GLU A 336 -14.68 33.59 -7.97
N TRP A 337 -15.12 32.33 -7.86
CA TRP A 337 -14.41 31.17 -8.37
C TRP A 337 -14.36 31.08 -9.90
N GLY A 338 -15.40 31.44 -10.61
CA GLY A 338 -15.50 31.20 -12.06
C GLY A 338 -14.36 31.83 -12.87
N GLY A 339 -14.05 33.10 -12.62
CA GLY A 339 -12.94 33.81 -13.28
C GLY A 339 -11.56 33.30 -12.82
N GLY A 340 -11.40 33.08 -11.52
CA GLY A 340 -10.16 32.58 -10.91
C GLY A 340 -9.82 31.18 -11.37
N LEU A 341 -10.78 30.23 -11.41
CA LEU A 341 -10.57 28.86 -11.85
C LEU A 341 -10.01 28.80 -13.28
N ARG A 342 -10.58 29.56 -14.23
CA ARG A 342 -10.09 29.60 -15.62
C ARG A 342 -8.66 30.13 -15.70
N GLN A 343 -8.35 31.18 -14.91
CA GLN A 343 -7.01 31.74 -14.86
C GLN A 343 -5.98 30.70 -14.34
N TYR A 344 -6.35 29.92 -13.32
CA TYR A 344 -5.50 28.87 -12.80
C TYR A 344 -5.34 27.69 -13.77
N MET A 345 -6.41 27.30 -14.44
CA MET A 345 -6.35 26.27 -15.48
C MET A 345 -5.42 26.69 -16.61
N ALA A 346 -5.48 27.96 -17.04
CA ALA A 346 -4.58 28.50 -18.06
C ALA A 346 -3.12 28.47 -17.57
N ALA A 347 -2.86 28.92 -16.34
CA ALA A 347 -1.52 28.90 -15.76
C ALA A 347 -0.96 27.47 -15.61
N LEU A 348 -1.79 26.49 -15.27
CA LEU A 348 -1.38 25.07 -15.26
C LEU A 348 -1.12 24.53 -16.66
N ALA A 349 -1.91 24.93 -17.66
CA ALA A 349 -1.68 24.53 -19.04
C ALA A 349 -0.34 25.06 -19.56
N ASP A 350 -0.03 26.34 -19.26
CA ASP A 350 1.19 27.01 -19.68
C ASP A 350 2.44 26.52 -18.93
N TRP A 351 2.29 25.83 -17.80
CA TRP A 351 3.43 25.27 -17.07
C TRP A 351 4.06 24.13 -17.86
N THR A 352 5.25 24.37 -18.33
CA THR A 352 6.06 23.39 -19.10
C THR A 352 6.90 22.52 -18.16
N GLN A 353 7.35 21.39 -18.68
CA GLN A 353 8.18 20.42 -17.95
C GLN A 353 9.47 21.08 -17.42
N ASP A 354 9.76 20.78 -16.17
CA ASP A 354 11.01 21.14 -15.50
C ASP A 354 12.09 20.05 -15.65
N ASP A 355 13.23 20.23 -14.98
CA ASP A 355 14.37 19.31 -15.02
C ASP A 355 14.05 17.92 -14.45
N ASP A 356 13.07 17.81 -13.54
CA ASP A 356 12.57 16.55 -12.99
C ASP A 356 11.18 16.21 -13.55
N PRO A 357 11.08 15.34 -14.58
CA PRO A 357 9.80 14.96 -15.18
C PRO A 357 8.82 14.30 -14.22
N ALA A 358 9.31 13.50 -13.25
CA ALA A 358 8.45 12.81 -12.31
C ALA A 358 7.84 13.78 -11.30
N ALA A 359 8.65 14.68 -10.75
CA ALA A 359 8.20 15.74 -9.86
C ALA A 359 7.22 16.68 -10.56
N TYR A 360 7.50 17.06 -11.80
CA TYR A 360 6.60 17.86 -12.64
C TYR A 360 5.24 17.18 -12.84
N PHE A 361 5.23 15.92 -13.25
CA PHE A 361 4.00 15.16 -13.44
C PHE A 361 3.17 15.08 -12.16
N GLN A 362 3.80 14.71 -11.03
CA GLN A 362 3.12 14.57 -9.75
C GLN A 362 2.55 15.91 -9.26
N SER A 363 3.34 16.97 -9.32
CA SER A 363 2.93 18.30 -8.87
C SER A 363 1.78 18.85 -9.73
N LYS A 364 1.89 18.73 -11.05
CA LYS A 364 0.85 19.23 -11.96
C LYS A 364 -0.46 18.43 -11.82
N SER A 365 -0.37 17.10 -11.73
CA SER A 365 -1.52 16.23 -11.49
C SER A 365 -2.18 16.52 -10.14
N HIS A 366 -1.38 16.75 -9.09
CA HIS A 366 -1.90 17.12 -7.78
C HIS A 366 -2.68 18.46 -7.81
N LEU A 367 -2.13 19.47 -8.46
CA LEU A 367 -2.79 20.78 -8.59
C LEU A 367 -4.09 20.67 -9.38
N TYR A 368 -4.14 19.91 -10.45
CA TYR A 368 -5.40 19.62 -11.15
C TYR A 368 -6.40 18.90 -10.24
N GLY A 369 -5.96 17.93 -9.47
CA GLY A 369 -6.79 17.21 -8.50
C GLY A 369 -7.38 18.15 -7.45
N VAL A 370 -6.58 19.05 -6.89
CA VAL A 370 -7.06 20.06 -5.91
C VAL A 370 -8.08 20.99 -6.54
N LEU A 371 -7.82 21.51 -7.75
CA LEU A 371 -8.79 22.34 -8.46
C LEU A 371 -10.11 21.62 -8.70
N PHE A 372 -10.03 20.33 -9.05
CA PHE A 372 -11.20 19.49 -9.27
C PHE A 372 -12.04 19.33 -8.00
N GLU A 373 -11.41 19.14 -6.84
CA GLU A 373 -12.11 19.00 -5.56
C GLU A 373 -12.87 20.30 -5.16
N VAL A 374 -12.31 21.44 -5.50
CA VAL A 374 -12.85 22.74 -5.10
C VAL A 374 -13.72 23.40 -6.16
N ALA A 375 -13.66 22.95 -7.40
CA ALA A 375 -14.46 23.50 -8.49
C ALA A 375 -15.97 23.32 -8.21
N PRO A 376 -16.80 24.36 -8.42
CA PRO A 376 -18.24 24.24 -8.31
C PRO A 376 -18.76 23.25 -9.37
N ASN A 377 -19.88 22.59 -9.07
CA ASN A 377 -20.55 21.74 -10.06
C ASN A 377 -21.01 22.58 -11.27
N GLY A 378 -20.88 22.02 -12.47
CA GLY A 378 -21.28 22.64 -13.71
C GLY A 378 -20.20 22.63 -14.79
N ALA A 379 -20.41 23.46 -15.81
CA ALA A 379 -19.57 23.45 -17.03
C ALA A 379 -18.07 23.68 -16.78
N GLU A 380 -17.71 24.44 -15.76
CA GLU A 380 -16.30 24.70 -15.40
C GLU A 380 -15.62 23.48 -14.81
N ARG A 381 -16.34 22.72 -13.98
CA ARG A 381 -15.85 21.45 -13.43
C ARG A 381 -15.74 20.38 -14.51
N ASP A 382 -16.70 20.33 -15.42
CA ASP A 382 -16.66 19.41 -16.57
C ASP A 382 -15.47 19.73 -17.49
N LEU A 383 -15.19 21.02 -17.73
CA LEU A 383 -14.02 21.45 -18.50
C LEU A 383 -12.71 21.07 -17.79
N LEU A 384 -12.63 21.27 -16.48
CA LEU A 384 -11.47 20.91 -15.68
C LEU A 384 -11.22 19.39 -15.72
N LEU A 385 -12.31 18.59 -15.62
CA LEU A 385 -12.22 17.15 -15.75
C LEU A 385 -11.68 16.73 -17.11
N SER A 386 -12.26 17.23 -18.20
CA SER A 386 -11.81 16.91 -19.56
C SER A 386 -10.34 17.29 -19.75
N THR A 387 -9.91 18.43 -19.19
CA THR A 387 -8.52 18.89 -19.22
C THR A 387 -7.59 17.94 -18.43
N LEU A 388 -8.01 17.55 -17.22
CA LEU A 388 -7.25 16.62 -16.40
C LEU A 388 -7.15 15.23 -17.05
N LEU A 389 -8.26 14.71 -17.58
CA LEU A 389 -8.25 13.43 -18.30
C LEU A 389 -7.34 13.47 -19.53
N ALA A 390 -7.41 14.54 -20.32
CA ALA A 390 -6.52 14.72 -21.47
C ALA A 390 -5.05 14.76 -21.04
N TRP A 391 -4.74 15.48 -19.96
CA TRP A 391 -3.40 15.50 -19.36
C TRP A 391 -2.92 14.12 -18.93
N LEU A 392 -3.74 13.35 -18.21
CA LEU A 392 -3.39 12.02 -17.74
C LEU A 392 -3.20 11.03 -18.91
N GLN A 393 -4.03 11.12 -19.95
CA GLN A 393 -3.93 10.30 -21.15
C GLN A 393 -2.69 10.62 -22.00
N GLN A 394 -2.35 11.91 -22.17
CA GLN A 394 -1.16 12.35 -22.92
C GLN A 394 0.14 11.95 -22.22
N ASN A 395 0.11 11.94 -20.88
CA ASN A 395 1.24 11.54 -20.06
C ASN A 395 1.06 10.11 -19.53
N GLY A 396 0.31 9.29 -20.23
CA GLY A 396 -0.07 7.94 -19.85
C GLY A 396 1.05 7.17 -19.18
N TYR A 397 0.79 6.10 -18.48
CA TYR A 397 1.78 5.43 -17.66
C TYR A 397 3.10 5.26 -18.41
N GLN A 398 4.02 6.18 -18.14
CA GLN A 398 5.38 6.05 -18.61
C GLN A 398 5.93 4.74 -18.08
N ARG A 399 6.67 4.04 -18.89
CA ARG A 399 7.16 2.69 -18.64
C ARG A 399 7.82 2.54 -17.26
N ASP A 400 8.42 3.62 -16.77
CA ASP A 400 9.21 3.63 -15.54
C ASP A 400 8.52 4.32 -14.35
N HIS A 401 7.24 4.76 -14.48
CA HIS A 401 6.53 5.56 -13.48
C HIS A 401 5.05 5.22 -13.37
N ARG A 402 4.67 3.95 -13.51
CA ARG A 402 3.26 3.54 -13.56
C ARG A 402 2.50 3.77 -12.24
N ALA A 403 3.14 3.51 -11.11
CA ALA A 403 2.52 3.72 -9.81
C ALA A 403 2.22 5.22 -9.57
N GLU A 404 3.17 6.08 -9.94
CA GLU A 404 3.06 7.52 -9.83
C GLU A 404 1.97 8.07 -10.78
N TRP A 405 1.92 7.56 -12.00
CA TRP A 405 0.86 7.92 -12.95
C TRP A 405 -0.53 7.50 -12.45
N PHE A 406 -0.62 6.31 -11.88
CA PHE A 406 -1.91 5.76 -11.47
C PHE A 406 -2.48 6.44 -10.22
N TYR A 407 -1.65 7.00 -9.35
CA TYR A 407 -2.13 7.65 -8.14
C TYR A 407 -3.15 8.78 -8.40
N PRO A 408 -2.87 9.79 -9.24
CA PRO A 408 -3.86 10.82 -9.55
C PRO A 408 -5.10 10.29 -10.29
N VAL A 409 -4.95 9.27 -11.13
CA VAL A 409 -6.06 8.57 -11.78
C VAL A 409 -6.98 7.92 -10.75
N ASN A 410 -6.42 7.12 -9.86
CA ASN A 410 -7.16 6.41 -8.83
C ASN A 410 -7.86 7.39 -7.87
N ARG A 411 -7.17 8.46 -7.49
CA ARG A 411 -7.75 9.54 -6.68
C ARG A 411 -8.96 10.19 -7.36
N LEU A 412 -8.86 10.51 -8.65
CA LEU A 412 -9.97 11.08 -9.41
C LEU A 412 -11.16 10.12 -9.46
N ILE A 413 -10.93 8.84 -9.70
CA ILE A 413 -11.95 7.81 -9.69
C ILE A 413 -12.63 7.74 -8.31
N ILE A 414 -11.86 7.67 -7.23
CA ILE A 414 -12.38 7.63 -5.86
C ILE A 414 -13.26 8.86 -5.57
N LEU A 415 -12.80 10.06 -5.91
CA LEU A 415 -13.56 11.29 -5.71
C LEU A 415 -14.86 11.31 -6.51
N ALA A 416 -14.82 10.82 -7.76
CA ALA A 416 -16.02 10.76 -8.60
C ALA A 416 -17.07 9.80 -8.04
N PHE A 417 -16.65 8.65 -7.52
CA PHE A 417 -17.55 7.64 -6.97
C PHE A 417 -17.96 7.90 -5.51
N ALA A 418 -17.29 8.81 -4.81
CA ALA A 418 -17.72 9.27 -3.48
C ALA A 418 -19.02 10.12 -3.56
N ASP A 419 -19.27 10.80 -4.69
CA ASP A 419 -20.53 11.52 -4.97
C ASP A 419 -21.09 11.10 -6.34
N PRO A 420 -21.70 9.90 -6.47
CA PRO A 420 -22.12 9.36 -7.76
C PRO A 420 -23.29 10.13 -8.39
N VAL A 421 -24.02 10.92 -7.62
CA VAL A 421 -25.13 11.74 -8.13
C VAL A 421 -24.58 13.04 -8.72
N GLY A 422 -23.78 13.79 -7.95
CA GLY A 422 -23.18 15.04 -8.40
C GLY A 422 -22.11 14.84 -9.48
N MET A 423 -21.50 13.64 -9.53
CA MET A 423 -20.39 13.32 -10.43
C MET A 423 -20.77 12.38 -11.59
N ARG A 424 -22.07 12.28 -11.91
CA ARG A 424 -22.56 11.34 -12.94
C ARG A 424 -21.88 11.53 -14.31
N ALA A 425 -21.71 12.76 -14.75
CA ALA A 425 -21.05 13.07 -16.03
C ALA A 425 -19.58 12.62 -15.99
N THR A 426 -18.87 12.94 -14.91
CA THR A 426 -17.49 12.53 -14.65
C THR A 426 -17.32 11.00 -14.73
N ILE A 427 -18.19 10.26 -14.06
CA ILE A 427 -18.17 8.80 -14.08
C ILE A 427 -18.37 8.26 -15.50
N GLN A 428 -19.27 8.87 -16.28
CA GLN A 428 -19.46 8.46 -17.68
C GLN A 428 -18.24 8.75 -18.56
N GLU A 429 -17.56 9.88 -18.37
CA GLU A 429 -16.35 10.21 -19.10
C GLU A 429 -15.19 9.27 -18.71
N LEU A 430 -14.98 9.02 -17.41
CA LEU A 430 -13.98 8.04 -16.95
C LEU A 430 -14.19 6.66 -17.57
N ARG A 431 -15.43 6.18 -17.63
CA ARG A 431 -15.79 4.89 -18.25
C ARG A 431 -15.59 4.85 -19.76
N ARG A 432 -15.67 5.99 -20.42
CA ARG A 432 -15.45 6.13 -21.88
C ARG A 432 -14.03 6.57 -22.22
N SER A 433 -13.17 6.64 -21.22
CA SER A 433 -11.76 7.01 -21.43
C SER A 433 -11.14 6.16 -22.53
N SER A 434 -10.34 6.79 -23.39
CA SER A 434 -9.53 6.08 -24.38
C SER A 434 -8.39 5.29 -23.74
N ASP A 435 -8.02 5.62 -22.51
CA ASP A 435 -7.06 4.84 -21.72
C ASP A 435 -7.76 3.64 -21.07
N PRO A 436 -7.34 2.41 -21.41
CA PRO A 436 -8.04 1.20 -20.97
C PRO A 436 -7.91 0.95 -19.46
N VAL A 437 -6.84 1.44 -18.79
CA VAL A 437 -6.68 1.33 -17.34
C VAL A 437 -7.68 2.24 -16.63
N ILE A 438 -7.83 3.49 -17.08
CA ILE A 438 -8.82 4.42 -16.52
C ILE A 438 -10.23 3.84 -16.67
N ALA A 439 -10.56 3.34 -17.88
CA ALA A 439 -11.87 2.76 -18.16
C ALA A 439 -12.14 1.52 -17.29
N LEU A 440 -11.16 0.63 -17.13
CA LEU A 440 -11.24 -0.56 -16.27
C LEU A 440 -11.54 -0.19 -14.82
N TYR A 441 -10.75 0.72 -14.22
CA TYR A 441 -10.92 1.05 -12.82
C TYR A 441 -12.21 1.83 -12.54
N ALA A 442 -12.69 2.64 -13.48
CA ALA A 442 -14.01 3.27 -13.38
C ALA A 442 -15.15 2.23 -13.42
N GLN A 443 -15.03 1.16 -14.23
CA GLN A 443 -15.99 0.06 -14.25
C GLN A 443 -15.91 -0.78 -12.96
N LEU A 444 -14.70 -1.07 -12.48
CA LEU A 444 -14.49 -1.77 -11.21
C LEU A 444 -15.16 -1.01 -10.05
N GLU A 445 -14.94 0.29 -9.95
CA GLU A 445 -15.51 1.08 -8.85
C GLU A 445 -17.04 1.12 -8.91
N GLN A 446 -17.63 1.10 -10.11
CA GLN A 446 -19.08 1.04 -10.29
C GLN A 446 -19.67 -0.31 -9.88
N LEU A 447 -19.02 -1.41 -10.26
CA LEU A 447 -19.55 -2.78 -10.08
C LEU A 447 -19.19 -3.37 -8.73
N LEU A 448 -18.02 -3.01 -8.23
CA LEU A 448 -17.37 -3.49 -7.02
C LEU A 448 -16.83 -2.30 -6.21
N PRO A 449 -17.73 -1.43 -5.70
CA PRO A 449 -17.29 -0.24 -4.98
C PRO A 449 -16.48 -0.62 -3.74
N ARG A 450 -15.37 0.09 -3.54
CA ARG A 450 -14.57 -0.07 -2.33
C ARG A 450 -15.35 0.45 -1.10
N PRO A 451 -15.16 -0.15 0.07
CA PRO A 451 -15.68 0.40 1.32
C PRO A 451 -15.20 1.84 1.54
N MET A 452 -16.04 2.70 2.13
CA MET A 452 -15.76 4.12 2.28
C MET A 452 -14.50 4.40 3.12
N ASP A 453 -14.23 3.60 4.14
CA ASP A 453 -13.02 3.70 4.97
C ASP A 453 -11.75 3.41 4.18
N VAL A 454 -11.78 2.46 3.25
CA VAL A 454 -10.69 2.18 2.32
C VAL A 454 -10.49 3.34 1.35
N MET A 455 -11.58 3.92 0.83
CA MET A 455 -11.51 5.06 -0.08
C MET A 455 -10.90 6.30 0.61
N ILE A 456 -11.28 6.59 1.85
CA ILE A 456 -10.73 7.71 2.63
C ILE A 456 -9.22 7.51 2.89
N GLY A 457 -8.78 6.28 3.15
CA GLY A 457 -7.36 5.97 3.35
C GLY A 457 -6.49 6.16 2.11
N LEU A 458 -7.08 6.14 0.92
CA LEU A 458 -6.39 6.34 -0.37
C LEU A 458 -6.36 7.80 -0.84
N LEU A 459 -7.19 8.69 -0.28
CA LEU A 459 -7.21 10.14 -0.56
C LEU A 459 -6.14 10.88 0.24
#